data_f846ca11087257fe969488d9b3edda59
#
_entry.id   f846ca11087257fe969488d9b3edda59
#
_cell.length_a   1.000
_cell.length_b   1.000
_cell.length_c   1.000
_cell.angle_alpha   90.00
_cell.angle_beta   90.00
_cell.angle_gamma   90.00
#
_symmetry.space_group_name_H-M   'P 1'
#
loop_
_entity.id
_entity.type
_entity.pdbx_description
1 polymer ?
#
loop_
_entity_poly.entity_id
_entity_poly.type
_entity_poly.pdbx_seq_one_letter_code
_entity_poly.pdbx_strand_id
1 'polypeptide(L)'
;GEDFEEVEAGAFIEYVASAMPLAPVSYRLLACEAIEQAAGVNDDPATTQARDSALERERIASHLGWLAQVGRQLGFTWLVHRASTLQLQVRDANRSRLVELEPALRALGTRLGRTPLLKARLKGIGVLPTESSDLRGPVARAANEGGDAWARLWQRLAEISASLDLIKGAGEPELPSLCDIGVVSGTGESTVDTPRGEARLSLSLEHGHVKSYKLDTACSHHIGLVAKLVEGRELGDALVAVGSLDLSPWEVAP
;
A
#
# COMPACT_ATOMS: atom_id res chain seq x y z
N GLY A 1 15.84 6.97 -20.94
CA GLY A 1 14.57 7.62 -20.70
C GLY A 1 13.75 7.56 -21.95
N GLU A 2 12.59 6.92 -21.90
CA GLU A 2 11.57 7.12 -22.92
C GLU A 2 11.15 8.59 -22.83
N ASP A 3 10.98 9.25 -23.99
CA ASP A 3 10.49 10.62 -24.05
C ASP A 3 9.06 10.63 -23.50
N PHE A 4 8.92 11.06 -22.25
CA PHE A 4 7.62 11.25 -21.63
C PHE A 4 6.92 12.40 -22.35
N GLU A 5 5.81 12.09 -23.02
CA GLU A 5 4.99 13.13 -23.64
C GLU A 5 4.33 13.99 -22.58
N GLU A 6 4.33 15.29 -22.81
CA GLU A 6 3.68 16.27 -21.93
C GLU A 6 2.20 15.95 -21.76
N VAL A 7 1.74 15.79 -20.52
CA VAL A 7 0.39 15.34 -20.18
C VAL A 7 -0.29 16.37 -19.29
N GLU A 8 -1.56 16.68 -19.57
CA GLU A 8 -2.40 17.51 -18.69
C GLU A 8 -2.46 16.92 -17.28
N ALA A 9 -2.44 17.79 -16.25
CA ALA A 9 -2.36 17.38 -14.84
C ALA A 9 -3.44 16.37 -14.43
N GLY A 10 -4.69 16.56 -14.87
CA GLY A 10 -5.79 15.63 -14.60
C GLY A 10 -5.58 14.26 -15.25
N ALA A 11 -5.12 14.23 -16.50
CA ALA A 11 -4.81 12.99 -17.22
C ALA A 11 -3.61 12.26 -16.61
N PHE A 12 -2.62 13.00 -16.08
CA PHE A 12 -1.48 12.42 -15.37
C PHE A 12 -1.89 11.66 -14.10
N ILE A 13 -2.86 12.19 -13.32
CA ILE A 13 -3.39 11.52 -12.15
C ILE A 13 -4.01 10.17 -12.52
N GLU A 14 -4.82 10.14 -13.59
CA GLU A 14 -5.43 8.89 -14.08
C GLU A 14 -4.38 7.90 -14.60
N TYR A 15 -3.35 8.41 -15.28
CA TYR A 15 -2.23 7.60 -15.74
C TYR A 15 -1.50 6.92 -14.57
N VAL A 16 -1.08 7.68 -13.55
CA VAL A 16 -0.36 7.14 -12.39
C VAL A 16 -1.22 6.15 -11.61
N ALA A 17 -2.50 6.46 -11.37
CA ALA A 17 -3.42 5.58 -10.67
C ALA A 17 -3.66 4.26 -11.43
N SER A 18 -3.79 4.30 -12.75
CA SER A 18 -4.00 3.12 -13.58
C SER A 18 -2.74 2.27 -13.75
N ALA A 19 -1.57 2.90 -13.74
CA ALA A 19 -0.28 2.21 -13.77
C ALA A 19 -0.01 1.39 -12.50
N MET A 20 -0.69 1.73 -11.37
CA MET A 20 -0.50 1.11 -10.05
C MET A 20 -1.77 0.38 -9.56
N PRO A 21 -2.23 -0.69 -10.26
CA PRO A 21 -3.56 -1.27 -10.06
C PRO A 21 -3.79 -1.94 -8.69
N LEU A 22 -2.72 -2.19 -7.92
CA LEU A 22 -2.82 -2.76 -6.58
C LEU A 22 -2.90 -1.72 -5.46
N ALA A 23 -2.73 -0.42 -5.78
CA ALA A 23 -2.85 0.70 -4.84
C ALA A 23 -3.28 2.01 -5.56
N PRO A 24 -4.34 1.99 -6.40
CA PRO A 24 -4.68 3.12 -7.25
C PRO A 24 -5.06 4.38 -6.47
N VAL A 25 -5.65 4.27 -5.27
CA VAL A 25 -6.02 5.41 -4.42
C VAL A 25 -4.78 6.09 -3.85
N SER A 26 -3.80 5.30 -3.36
CA SER A 26 -2.53 5.82 -2.85
C SER A 26 -1.77 6.62 -3.90
N TYR A 27 -1.67 6.09 -5.12
CA TYR A 27 -0.92 6.75 -6.19
C TYR A 27 -1.69 7.91 -6.82
N ARG A 28 -3.02 7.85 -6.80
CA ARG A 28 -3.87 9.00 -7.14
C ARG A 28 -3.65 10.15 -6.16
N LEU A 29 -3.67 9.86 -4.86
CA LEU A 29 -3.41 10.84 -3.80
C LEU A 29 -2.01 11.46 -3.96
N LEU A 30 -1.00 10.62 -4.15
CA LEU A 30 0.39 11.03 -4.37
C LEU A 30 0.52 12.02 -5.54
N ALA A 31 -0.18 11.75 -6.66
CA ALA A 31 -0.17 12.62 -7.83
C ALA A 31 -0.94 13.93 -7.58
N CYS A 32 -2.11 13.90 -6.92
CA CYS A 32 -2.86 15.09 -6.55
C CYS A 32 -2.00 16.03 -5.67
N GLU A 33 -1.44 15.52 -4.60
CA GLU A 33 -0.62 16.31 -3.67
C GLU A 33 0.62 16.93 -4.33
N ALA A 34 1.33 16.17 -5.19
CA ALA A 34 2.50 16.69 -5.88
C ALA A 34 2.13 17.82 -6.85
N ILE A 35 1.02 17.69 -7.58
CA ILE A 35 0.52 18.73 -8.50
C ILE A 35 0.02 19.95 -7.72
N GLU A 36 -0.73 19.74 -6.66
CA GLU A 36 -1.25 20.82 -5.80
C GLU A 36 -0.12 21.60 -5.14
N GLN A 37 0.93 20.90 -4.68
CA GLN A 37 2.14 21.56 -4.18
C GLN A 37 2.84 22.38 -5.28
N ALA A 38 2.98 21.85 -6.49
CA ALA A 38 3.57 22.57 -7.62
C ALA A 38 2.76 23.83 -7.97
N ALA A 39 1.44 23.78 -7.78
CA ALA A 39 0.53 24.90 -8.00
C ALA A 39 0.45 25.90 -6.82
N GLY A 40 1.01 25.55 -5.67
CA GLY A 40 0.91 26.35 -4.45
C GLY A 40 -0.51 26.37 -3.85
N VAL A 41 -1.31 25.33 -4.10
CA VAL A 41 -2.66 25.16 -3.58
C VAL A 41 -2.63 24.20 -2.40
N ASN A 42 -3.45 24.46 -1.38
CA ASN A 42 -3.61 23.55 -0.25
C ASN A 42 -5.06 23.10 -0.15
N ASP A 43 -5.26 21.85 0.22
CA ASP A 43 -6.57 21.31 0.55
C ASP A 43 -7.19 21.94 1.78
N ASP A 44 -8.50 21.95 1.82
CA ASP A 44 -9.22 22.19 3.07
C ASP A 44 -9.17 20.94 3.96
N PRO A 45 -9.32 21.10 5.30
CA PRO A 45 -9.21 19.99 6.23
C PRO A 45 -10.23 18.85 6.01
N ALA A 46 -11.41 19.14 5.45
CA ALA A 46 -12.43 18.12 5.20
C ALA A 46 -12.04 17.24 4.01
N THR A 47 -11.52 17.84 2.94
CA THR A 47 -10.96 17.14 1.79
C THR A 47 -9.78 16.25 2.20
N THR A 48 -8.85 16.77 3.00
CA THR A 48 -7.73 15.98 3.53
C THR A 48 -8.23 14.76 4.30
N GLN A 49 -9.18 14.93 5.23
CA GLN A 49 -9.74 13.82 6.01
C GLN A 49 -10.46 12.76 5.14
N ALA A 50 -11.15 13.19 4.09
CA ALA A 50 -11.82 12.28 3.17
C ALA A 50 -10.81 11.46 2.34
N ARG A 51 -9.75 12.10 1.86
CA ARG A 51 -8.62 11.46 1.16
C ARG A 51 -7.89 10.46 2.07
N ASP A 52 -7.60 10.83 3.32
CA ASP A 52 -6.99 9.96 4.32
C ASP A 52 -7.86 8.72 4.58
N SER A 53 -9.17 8.90 4.72
CA SER A 53 -10.11 7.78 4.89
C SER A 53 -10.11 6.84 3.68
N ALA A 54 -9.99 7.37 2.46
CA ALA A 54 -9.91 6.55 1.25
C ALA A 54 -8.59 5.77 1.19
N LEU A 55 -7.47 6.39 1.56
CA LEU A 55 -6.15 5.76 1.67
C LEU A 55 -6.18 4.60 2.68
N GLU A 56 -6.74 4.83 3.87
CA GLU A 56 -6.82 3.81 4.91
C GLU A 56 -7.78 2.68 4.55
N ARG A 57 -8.87 2.95 3.84
CA ARG A 57 -9.73 1.91 3.26
C ARG A 57 -8.97 1.04 2.24
N GLU A 58 -8.17 1.64 1.37
CA GLU A 58 -7.32 0.91 0.43
C GLU A 58 -6.28 0.07 1.16
N ARG A 59 -5.66 0.58 2.23
CA ARG A 59 -4.70 -0.15 3.06
C ARG A 59 -5.31 -1.43 3.62
N ILE A 60 -6.52 -1.35 4.20
CA ILE A 60 -7.25 -2.53 4.69
C ILE A 60 -7.49 -3.52 3.55
N ALA A 61 -8.00 -3.06 2.41
CA ALA A 61 -8.30 -3.91 1.25
C ALA A 61 -7.03 -4.57 0.70
N SER A 62 -5.92 -3.85 0.60
CA SER A 62 -4.63 -4.36 0.14
C SER A 62 -4.09 -5.45 1.07
N HIS A 63 -4.09 -5.22 2.38
CA HIS A 63 -3.64 -6.22 3.35
C HIS A 63 -4.51 -7.48 3.36
N LEU A 64 -5.82 -7.36 3.16
CA LEU A 64 -6.70 -8.51 2.99
C LEU A 64 -6.40 -9.28 1.70
N GLY A 65 -6.10 -8.60 0.61
CA GLY A 65 -5.66 -9.21 -0.65
C GLY A 65 -4.37 -10.00 -0.47
N TRP A 66 -3.39 -9.42 0.23
CA TRP A 66 -2.15 -10.11 0.58
C TRP A 66 -2.39 -11.34 1.49
N LEU A 67 -3.28 -11.25 2.49
CA LEU A 67 -3.65 -12.40 3.32
C LEU A 67 -4.28 -13.53 2.48
N ALA A 68 -5.12 -13.20 1.49
CA ALA A 68 -5.65 -14.18 0.57
C ALA A 68 -4.55 -14.84 -0.27
N GLN A 69 -3.54 -14.07 -0.71
CA GLN A 69 -2.37 -14.59 -1.42
C GLN A 69 -1.55 -15.54 -0.55
N VAL A 70 -1.27 -15.18 0.70
CA VAL A 70 -0.61 -16.08 1.68
C VAL A 70 -1.43 -17.36 1.86
N GLY A 71 -2.74 -17.25 1.96
CA GLY A 71 -3.64 -18.41 2.04
C GLY A 71 -3.50 -19.34 0.84
N ARG A 72 -3.45 -18.81 -0.39
CA ARG A 72 -3.21 -19.58 -1.63
C ARG A 72 -1.85 -20.27 -1.60
N GLN A 73 -0.82 -19.53 -1.28
CA GLN A 73 0.56 -20.01 -1.27
C GLN A 73 0.78 -21.16 -0.27
N LEU A 74 0.13 -21.09 0.88
CA LEU A 74 0.27 -22.07 1.97
C LEU A 74 -0.82 -23.14 1.99
N GLY A 75 -1.80 -23.11 1.07
CA GLY A 75 -2.89 -24.07 1.00
C GLY A 75 -4.00 -23.87 2.04
N PHE A 76 -4.12 -22.70 2.65
CA PHE A 76 -5.21 -22.38 3.60
C PHE A 76 -6.44 -21.84 2.88
N THR A 77 -7.24 -22.69 2.26
CA THR A 77 -8.44 -22.32 1.49
C THR A 77 -9.41 -21.45 2.28
N TRP A 78 -9.61 -21.74 3.58
CA TRP A 78 -10.47 -20.93 4.43
C TRP A 78 -9.99 -19.47 4.54
N LEU A 79 -8.66 -19.25 4.58
CA LEU A 79 -8.06 -17.92 4.63
C LEU A 79 -8.28 -17.20 3.30
N VAL A 80 -8.07 -17.88 2.19
CA VAL A 80 -8.35 -17.34 0.85
C VAL A 80 -9.78 -16.82 0.77
N HIS A 81 -10.77 -17.67 1.07
CA HIS A 81 -12.18 -17.27 0.98
C HIS A 81 -12.52 -16.14 1.94
N ARG A 82 -12.11 -16.24 3.19
CA ARG A 82 -12.46 -15.22 4.19
C ARG A 82 -11.82 -13.87 3.87
N ALA A 83 -10.54 -13.84 3.56
CA ALA A 83 -9.81 -12.61 3.25
C ALA A 83 -10.32 -11.97 1.95
N SER A 84 -10.52 -12.75 0.87
CA SER A 84 -11.07 -12.22 -0.38
C SER A 84 -12.48 -11.68 -0.23
N THR A 85 -13.35 -12.35 0.55
CA THR A 85 -14.71 -11.84 0.82
C THR A 85 -14.66 -10.50 1.55
N LEU A 86 -13.84 -10.39 2.59
CA LEU A 86 -13.68 -9.15 3.33
C LEU A 86 -13.05 -8.05 2.47
N GLN A 87 -12.06 -8.38 1.64
CA GLN A 87 -11.45 -7.44 0.69
C GLN A 87 -12.49 -6.78 -0.22
N LEU A 88 -13.35 -7.60 -0.84
CA LEU A 88 -14.41 -7.10 -1.72
C LEU A 88 -15.42 -6.24 -0.97
N GLN A 89 -15.76 -6.59 0.27
CA GLN A 89 -16.68 -5.80 1.10
C GLN A 89 -16.09 -4.45 1.54
N VAL A 90 -14.76 -4.40 1.77
CA VAL A 90 -14.05 -3.20 2.21
C VAL A 90 -13.82 -2.22 1.06
N ARG A 91 -13.49 -2.74 -0.14
CA ARG A 91 -13.01 -1.94 -1.27
C ARG A 91 -13.89 -0.75 -1.63
N ASP A 92 -15.20 -0.96 -1.61
CA ASP A 92 -16.19 0.06 -2.01
C ASP A 92 -17.06 0.49 -0.81
N ALA A 93 -16.65 0.17 0.43
CA ALA A 93 -17.41 0.48 1.63
C ALA A 93 -17.33 1.96 2.00
N ASN A 94 -18.46 2.53 2.42
CA ASN A 94 -18.49 3.79 3.12
C ASN A 94 -18.05 3.60 4.59
N ARG A 95 -17.84 4.69 5.32
CA ARG A 95 -17.40 4.67 6.71
C ARG A 95 -18.28 3.81 7.61
N SER A 96 -19.61 3.92 7.52
CA SER A 96 -20.54 3.14 8.32
C SER A 96 -20.35 1.64 8.09
N ARG A 97 -20.23 1.24 6.82
CA ARG A 97 -20.00 -0.17 6.44
C ARG A 97 -18.66 -0.69 6.94
N LEU A 98 -17.60 0.12 6.91
CA LEU A 98 -16.29 -0.26 7.46
C LEU A 98 -16.36 -0.54 8.96
N VAL A 99 -17.07 0.29 9.71
CA VAL A 99 -17.31 0.06 11.16
C VAL A 99 -18.09 -1.24 11.41
N GLU A 100 -19.11 -1.54 10.60
CA GLU A 100 -19.85 -2.80 10.70
C GLU A 100 -18.99 -4.03 10.40
N LEU A 101 -17.94 -3.91 9.59
CA LEU A 101 -17.04 -5.01 9.26
C LEU A 101 -15.98 -5.27 10.33
N GLU A 102 -15.78 -4.37 11.28
CA GLU A 102 -14.75 -4.51 12.33
C GLU A 102 -14.80 -5.84 13.10
N PRO A 103 -15.96 -6.34 13.61
CA PRO A 103 -15.99 -7.62 14.29
C PRO A 103 -15.51 -8.78 13.41
N ALA A 104 -15.80 -8.73 12.11
CA ALA A 104 -15.39 -9.75 11.17
C ALA A 104 -13.87 -9.71 10.88
N LEU A 105 -13.28 -8.52 10.82
CA LEU A 105 -11.83 -8.31 10.68
C LEU A 105 -11.09 -8.77 11.93
N ARG A 106 -11.58 -8.43 13.11
CA ARG A 106 -11.02 -8.89 14.40
C ARG A 106 -11.10 -10.42 14.53
N ALA A 107 -12.22 -11.03 14.12
CA ALA A 107 -12.37 -12.48 14.12
C ALA A 107 -11.39 -13.19 13.20
N LEU A 108 -11.06 -12.60 12.03
CA LEU A 108 -10.02 -13.09 11.13
C LEU A 108 -8.65 -13.10 11.84
N GLY A 109 -8.25 -12.01 12.47
CA GLY A 109 -6.98 -11.91 13.21
C GLY A 109 -6.91 -12.94 14.35
N THR A 110 -7.99 -13.08 15.13
CA THR A 110 -8.10 -14.08 16.21
C THR A 110 -7.93 -15.51 15.68
N ARG A 111 -8.56 -15.84 14.56
CA ARG A 111 -8.45 -17.17 13.93
C ARG A 111 -7.02 -17.43 13.42
N LEU A 112 -6.37 -16.45 12.80
CA LEU A 112 -4.98 -16.55 12.36
C LEU A 112 -4.04 -16.86 13.53
N GLY A 113 -4.19 -16.17 14.66
CA GLY A 113 -3.40 -16.43 15.87
C GLY A 113 -3.63 -17.82 16.48
N ARG A 114 -4.80 -18.41 16.26
CA ARG A 114 -5.17 -19.77 16.71
C ARG A 114 -4.90 -20.87 15.68
N THR A 115 -4.08 -20.58 14.65
CA THR A 115 -3.74 -21.54 13.59
C THR A 115 -2.26 -21.93 13.70
N PRO A 116 -1.89 -22.95 14.52
CA PRO A 116 -0.48 -23.30 14.80
C PRO A 116 0.28 -23.66 13.53
N LEU A 117 -0.36 -24.34 12.57
CA LEU A 117 0.26 -24.74 11.32
C LEU A 117 0.65 -23.53 10.47
N LEU A 118 -0.17 -22.46 10.44
CA LEU A 118 0.17 -21.22 9.75
C LEU A 118 1.40 -20.57 10.37
N LYS A 119 1.45 -20.49 11.71
CA LYS A 119 2.62 -20.00 12.44
C LYS A 119 3.88 -20.81 12.11
N ALA A 120 3.77 -22.14 12.12
CA ALA A 120 4.89 -23.03 11.82
C ALA A 120 5.44 -22.84 10.39
N ARG A 121 4.60 -22.42 9.44
CA ARG A 121 4.97 -22.16 8.04
C ARG A 121 5.55 -20.78 7.78
N LEU A 122 5.41 -19.84 8.72
CA LEU A 122 5.83 -18.45 8.55
C LEU A 122 6.96 -18.04 9.50
N LYS A 123 6.97 -18.61 10.72
CA LYS A 123 7.94 -18.21 11.76
C LYS A 123 9.36 -18.66 11.38
N GLY A 124 10.30 -17.71 11.46
CA GLY A 124 11.70 -17.93 11.10
C GLY A 124 11.97 -17.94 9.60
N ILE A 125 10.94 -17.76 8.75
CA ILE A 125 11.11 -17.71 7.29
C ILE A 125 11.31 -16.28 6.84
N GLY A 126 12.32 -16.05 6.01
CA GLY A 126 12.59 -14.76 5.39
C GLY A 126 12.93 -13.66 6.41
N VAL A 127 13.73 -13.97 7.41
CA VAL A 127 14.19 -13.01 8.42
C VAL A 127 15.02 -11.91 7.75
N LEU A 128 14.66 -10.67 8.00
CA LEU A 128 15.38 -9.47 7.56
C LEU A 128 15.91 -8.72 8.78
N PRO A 129 17.18 -8.29 8.75
CA PRO A 129 17.76 -7.51 9.84
C PRO A 129 17.19 -6.10 9.89
N THR A 130 17.05 -5.56 11.08
CA THR A 130 16.51 -4.20 11.36
C THR A 130 17.37 -3.09 10.73
N GLU A 131 18.62 -3.35 10.50
CA GLU A 131 19.64 -2.38 10.06
C GLU A 131 19.65 -2.16 8.54
N SER A 132 18.81 -2.86 7.78
CA SER A 132 18.73 -2.66 6.32
C SER A 132 18.08 -1.33 5.98
N SER A 133 18.80 -0.46 5.29
CA SER A 133 18.32 0.85 4.81
C SER A 133 17.20 0.75 3.76
N ASP A 134 17.02 -0.44 3.18
CA ASP A 134 16.09 -0.68 2.08
C ASP A 134 14.69 -1.07 2.56
N LEU A 135 14.49 -1.24 3.88
CA LEU A 135 13.20 -1.61 4.43
C LEU A 135 12.24 -0.41 4.44
N ARG A 136 11.00 -0.64 3.98
CA ARG A 136 9.93 0.36 3.97
C ARG A 136 8.62 -0.25 4.49
N GLY A 137 7.73 0.60 4.97
CA GLY A 137 6.37 0.24 5.36
C GLY A 137 6.24 -0.94 6.31
N PRO A 138 5.29 -1.86 6.07
CA PRO A 138 5.06 -3.03 6.91
C PRO A 138 6.29 -3.92 7.07
N VAL A 139 7.16 -3.98 6.06
CA VAL A 139 8.41 -4.77 6.11
C VAL A 139 9.39 -4.19 7.11
N ALA A 140 9.58 -2.86 7.10
CA ALA A 140 10.41 -2.15 8.06
C ALA A 140 9.88 -2.26 9.49
N ARG A 141 8.58 -2.03 9.67
CA ARG A 141 7.93 -2.10 10.98
C ARG A 141 8.02 -3.50 11.59
N ALA A 142 7.86 -4.56 10.79
CA ALA A 142 7.97 -5.94 11.22
C ALA A 142 9.41 -6.36 11.60
N ALA A 143 10.44 -5.67 11.12
CA ALA A 143 11.83 -5.98 11.43
C ALA A 143 12.11 -5.89 12.95
N ASN A 144 11.45 -4.96 13.66
CA ASN A 144 11.56 -4.79 15.11
C ASN A 144 10.93 -5.95 15.91
N GLU A 145 10.05 -6.75 15.28
CA GLU A 145 9.30 -7.86 15.89
C GLU A 145 9.86 -9.24 15.44
N GLY A 146 11.13 -9.28 15.07
CA GLY A 146 11.81 -10.50 14.62
C GLY A 146 12.00 -10.62 13.11
N GLY A 147 11.42 -9.74 12.30
CA GLY A 147 11.71 -9.55 10.88
C GLY A 147 11.38 -10.71 9.95
N ASP A 148 10.63 -11.71 10.40
CA ASP A 148 10.23 -12.88 9.61
C ASP A 148 8.86 -12.72 8.95
N ALA A 149 8.43 -13.68 8.16
CA ALA A 149 7.14 -13.66 7.48
C ALA A 149 5.95 -13.65 8.47
N TRP A 150 6.12 -14.23 9.66
CA TRP A 150 5.12 -14.19 10.73
C TRP A 150 4.98 -12.79 11.33
N ALA A 151 6.09 -12.11 11.60
CA ALA A 151 6.09 -10.73 12.06
C ALA A 151 5.43 -9.80 11.03
N ARG A 152 5.74 -9.96 9.72
CA ARG A 152 5.10 -9.20 8.64
C ARG A 152 3.60 -9.45 8.52
N LEU A 153 3.12 -10.66 8.82
CA LEU A 153 1.69 -10.96 8.89
C LEU A 153 1.02 -10.20 10.03
N TRP A 154 1.60 -10.23 11.22
CA TRP A 154 1.04 -9.53 12.37
C TRP A 154 1.08 -8.02 12.21
N GLN A 155 2.12 -7.48 11.60
CA GLN A 155 2.22 -6.06 11.31
C GLN A 155 1.06 -5.60 10.42
N ARG A 156 0.73 -6.34 9.37
CA ARG A 156 -0.42 -6.00 8.50
C ARG A 156 -1.77 -6.11 9.21
N LEU A 157 -1.93 -7.07 10.12
CA LEU A 157 -3.14 -7.13 10.95
C LEU A 157 -3.25 -5.95 11.91
N ALA A 158 -2.13 -5.50 12.47
CA ALA A 158 -2.08 -4.30 13.31
C ALA A 158 -2.44 -3.04 12.49
N GLU A 159 -1.93 -2.93 11.27
CA GLU A 159 -2.27 -1.83 10.35
C GLU A 159 -3.75 -1.83 9.95
N ILE A 160 -4.36 -3.00 9.69
CA ILE A 160 -5.81 -3.08 9.47
C ILE A 160 -6.59 -2.51 10.66
N SER A 161 -6.16 -2.81 11.88
CA SER A 161 -6.83 -2.27 13.09
C SER A 161 -6.63 -0.77 13.22
N ALA A 162 -5.41 -0.28 13.03
CA ALA A 162 -5.08 1.14 13.08
C ALA A 162 -5.83 1.96 12.02
N SER A 163 -5.90 1.45 10.79
CA SER A 163 -6.66 2.07 9.70
C SER A 163 -8.14 2.20 10.02
N LEU A 164 -8.75 1.17 10.62
CA LEU A 164 -10.15 1.24 11.08
C LEU A 164 -10.36 2.32 12.15
N ASP A 165 -9.43 2.45 13.08
CA ASP A 165 -9.53 3.46 14.13
C ASP A 165 -9.35 4.88 13.56
N LEU A 166 -8.47 5.09 12.58
CA LEU A 166 -8.34 6.35 11.85
C LEU A 166 -9.64 6.72 11.10
N ILE A 167 -10.21 5.79 10.34
CA ILE A 167 -11.46 6.00 9.59
C ILE A 167 -12.62 6.39 10.51
N LYS A 168 -12.72 5.84 11.72
CA LYS A 168 -13.76 6.22 12.69
C LYS A 168 -13.71 7.70 13.08
N GLY A 169 -12.51 8.27 13.14
CA GLY A 169 -12.26 9.67 13.50
C GLY A 169 -12.24 10.64 12.33
N ALA A 170 -12.19 10.14 11.08
CA ALA A 170 -12.06 10.93 9.88
C ALA A 170 -13.39 11.09 9.10
N GLY A 171 -13.34 11.69 7.92
CA GLY A 171 -14.50 11.87 7.01
C GLY A 171 -14.93 10.59 6.30
N GLU A 172 -15.93 10.70 5.43
CA GLU A 172 -16.29 9.62 4.48
C GLU A 172 -15.12 9.39 3.51
N PRO A 173 -14.81 8.13 3.14
CA PRO A 173 -13.78 7.84 2.17
C PRO A 173 -14.16 8.35 0.77
N GLU A 174 -13.47 9.36 0.29
CA GLU A 174 -13.66 9.91 -1.05
C GLU A 174 -12.43 9.70 -1.91
N LEU A 175 -12.65 9.39 -3.19
CA LEU A 175 -11.54 9.21 -4.14
C LEU A 175 -10.80 10.54 -4.30
N PRO A 176 -9.48 10.59 -4.11
CA PRO A 176 -8.71 11.82 -4.29
C PRO A 176 -8.94 12.41 -5.68
N SER A 177 -9.24 13.69 -5.74
CA SER A 177 -9.44 14.47 -6.96
C SER A 177 -8.63 15.76 -6.86
N LEU A 178 -8.15 16.25 -8.00
CA LEU A 178 -7.36 17.47 -8.08
C LEU A 178 -8.26 18.68 -7.78
N CYS A 179 -7.75 19.60 -6.97
CA CYS A 179 -8.33 20.95 -6.84
C CYS A 179 -8.20 21.74 -8.15
N ASP A 180 -8.94 22.82 -8.28
CA ASP A 180 -8.73 23.74 -9.41
C ASP A 180 -7.38 24.45 -9.24
N ILE A 181 -6.42 24.07 -10.07
CA ILE A 181 -5.06 24.62 -10.04
C ILE A 181 -4.83 25.76 -11.05
N GLY A 182 -5.78 25.99 -11.97
CA GLY A 182 -5.58 26.93 -13.07
C GLY A 182 -4.41 26.57 -13.99
N VAL A 183 -3.92 27.56 -14.74
CA VAL A 183 -2.76 27.40 -15.67
C VAL A 183 -1.49 27.88 -14.96
N VAL A 184 -0.84 26.99 -14.24
CA VAL A 184 0.35 27.29 -13.43
C VAL A 184 1.58 26.51 -13.86
N SER A 185 2.75 26.98 -13.45
CA SER A 185 4.03 26.29 -13.62
C SER A 185 4.75 26.24 -12.29
N GLY A 186 5.43 25.13 -12.00
CA GLY A 186 6.15 24.95 -10.75
C GLY A 186 6.73 23.55 -10.62
N THR A 187 7.32 23.26 -9.48
CA THR A 187 7.79 21.91 -9.12
C THR A 187 7.11 21.48 -7.84
N GLY A 188 6.74 20.21 -7.76
CA GLY A 188 6.12 19.65 -6.57
C GLY A 188 6.68 18.29 -6.22
N GLU A 189 6.62 18.00 -4.93
CA GLU A 189 7.01 16.71 -4.36
C GLU A 189 5.99 16.29 -3.32
N SER A 190 5.57 15.03 -3.35
CA SER A 190 4.70 14.46 -2.32
C SER A 190 5.23 13.11 -1.85
N THR A 191 4.78 12.70 -0.68
CA THR A 191 5.15 11.43 -0.06
C THR A 191 3.91 10.83 0.61
N VAL A 192 3.52 9.61 0.19
CA VAL A 192 2.38 8.89 0.75
C VAL A 192 2.83 7.55 1.29
N ASP A 193 2.40 7.19 2.51
CA ASP A 193 2.59 5.85 3.06
C ASP A 193 1.55 4.91 2.46
N THR A 194 1.91 4.27 1.34
CA THR A 194 1.06 3.29 0.67
C THR A 194 0.94 2.00 1.49
N PRO A 195 0.02 1.07 1.15
CA PRO A 195 -0.06 -0.22 1.84
C PRO A 195 1.24 -1.03 1.84
N ARG A 196 2.16 -0.76 0.91
CA ARG A 196 3.47 -1.45 0.80
C ARG A 196 4.61 -0.68 1.41
N GLY A 197 4.40 0.60 1.70
CA GLY A 197 5.35 1.52 2.30
C GLY A 197 5.41 2.85 1.58
N GLU A 198 6.32 3.70 2.00
CA GLU A 198 6.46 5.04 1.46
C GLU A 198 6.70 5.03 -0.05
N ALA A 199 5.89 5.81 -0.77
CA ALA A 199 6.11 6.20 -2.15
C ALA A 199 6.31 7.72 -2.23
N ARG A 200 7.22 8.16 -3.10
CA ARG A 200 7.56 9.57 -3.32
C ARG A 200 7.44 9.90 -4.79
N LEU A 201 6.79 11.00 -5.09
CA LEU A 201 6.66 11.55 -6.43
C LEU A 201 7.20 12.97 -6.47
N SER A 202 8.15 13.24 -7.36
CA SER A 202 8.60 14.58 -7.70
C SER A 202 8.23 14.86 -9.15
N LEU A 203 7.71 16.05 -9.47
CA LEU A 203 7.32 16.42 -10.82
C LEU A 203 7.61 17.90 -11.13
N SER A 204 7.66 18.20 -12.42
CA SER A 204 7.63 19.56 -12.93
C SER A 204 6.36 19.80 -13.73
N LEU A 205 5.72 20.94 -13.47
CA LEU A 205 4.49 21.40 -14.09
C LEU A 205 4.80 22.64 -14.93
N GLU A 206 4.35 22.67 -16.18
CA GLU A 206 4.40 23.84 -17.06
C GLU A 206 3.01 24.08 -17.68
N HIS A 207 2.47 25.28 -17.46
CA HIS A 207 1.16 25.68 -17.98
C HIS A 207 0.05 24.65 -17.74
N GLY A 208 0.03 24.00 -16.56
CA GLY A 208 -0.96 22.98 -16.19
C GLY A 208 -0.65 21.57 -16.76
N HIS A 209 0.49 21.36 -17.39
CA HIS A 209 0.92 20.07 -17.93
C HIS A 209 2.16 19.54 -17.19
N VAL A 210 2.18 18.25 -16.89
CA VAL A 210 3.35 17.58 -16.33
C VAL A 210 4.37 17.34 -17.44
N LYS A 211 5.57 17.88 -17.28
CA LYS A 211 6.70 17.78 -18.22
C LYS A 211 7.60 16.60 -17.90
N SER A 212 7.84 16.38 -16.62
CA SER A 212 8.69 15.30 -16.15
C SER A 212 8.28 14.90 -14.77
N TYR A 213 8.52 13.65 -14.44
CA TYR A 213 8.30 13.13 -13.08
C TYR A 213 9.33 12.07 -12.72
N LYS A 214 9.49 11.85 -11.42
CA LYS A 214 10.25 10.75 -10.86
C LYS A 214 9.44 10.14 -9.75
N LEU A 215 9.20 8.83 -9.85
CA LEU A 215 8.48 8.04 -8.87
C LEU A 215 9.45 7.08 -8.18
N ASP A 216 9.46 7.09 -6.85
CA ASP A 216 10.16 6.15 -5.99
C ASP A 216 9.16 5.36 -5.17
N THR A 217 9.31 4.02 -5.08
CA THR A 217 8.35 3.14 -4.43
C THR A 217 9.01 2.20 -3.44
N ALA A 218 8.26 1.71 -2.47
CA ALA A 218 8.77 0.71 -1.54
C ALA A 218 9.22 -0.58 -2.25
N CYS A 219 8.52 -1.01 -3.29
CA CYS A 219 8.85 -2.23 -4.02
C CYS A 219 10.15 -2.12 -4.82
N SER A 220 10.50 -0.94 -5.32
CA SER A 220 11.78 -0.70 -6.01
C SER A 220 12.98 -0.92 -5.08
N HIS A 221 12.83 -0.67 -3.78
CA HIS A 221 13.84 -0.99 -2.77
C HIS A 221 13.79 -2.47 -2.36
N HIS A 222 12.60 -3.01 -2.12
CA HIS A 222 12.44 -4.38 -1.62
C HIS A 222 12.87 -5.45 -2.62
N ILE A 223 12.85 -5.20 -3.93
CA ILE A 223 13.29 -6.17 -4.94
C ILE A 223 14.75 -6.58 -4.74
N GLY A 224 15.60 -5.67 -4.28
CA GLY A 224 16.99 -5.94 -3.94
C GLY A 224 17.20 -6.94 -2.78
N LEU A 225 16.16 -7.14 -1.94
CA LEU A 225 16.20 -8.09 -0.82
C LEU A 225 15.95 -9.54 -1.26
N VAL A 226 15.36 -9.75 -2.44
CA VAL A 226 14.92 -11.08 -2.90
C VAL A 226 16.09 -12.07 -2.94
N ALA A 227 17.22 -11.68 -3.52
CA ALA A 227 18.38 -12.57 -3.62
C ALA A 227 18.83 -13.10 -2.25
N LYS A 228 18.91 -12.21 -1.24
CA LYS A 228 19.29 -12.57 0.14
C LYS A 228 18.27 -13.50 0.81
N LEU A 229 16.98 -13.33 0.47
CA LEU A 229 15.90 -14.11 1.06
C LEU A 229 15.81 -15.54 0.51
N VAL A 230 16.25 -15.77 -0.73
CA VAL A 230 16.13 -17.08 -1.40
C VAL A 230 17.42 -17.89 -1.36
N GLU A 231 18.57 -17.26 -1.15
CA GLU A 231 19.87 -17.93 -1.16
C GLU A 231 19.94 -19.07 -0.12
N GLY A 232 20.28 -20.29 -0.59
CA GLY A 232 20.42 -21.47 0.26
C GLY A 232 19.12 -22.00 0.88
N ARG A 233 17.94 -21.52 0.45
CA ARG A 233 16.63 -21.94 0.96
C ARG A 233 16.01 -23.02 0.10
N GLU A 234 15.20 -23.88 0.73
CA GLU A 234 14.29 -24.75 0.00
C GLU A 234 13.25 -23.91 -0.75
N LEU A 235 12.79 -24.40 -1.90
CA LEU A 235 11.88 -23.67 -2.78
C LEU A 235 10.60 -23.16 -2.05
N GLY A 236 10.03 -24.01 -1.17
CA GLY A 236 8.84 -23.64 -0.39
C GLY A 236 9.08 -22.45 0.53
N ASP A 237 10.20 -22.45 1.24
CA ASP A 237 10.59 -21.38 2.16
C ASP A 237 10.98 -20.10 1.39
N ALA A 238 11.68 -20.24 0.26
CA ALA A 238 12.02 -19.14 -0.62
C ALA A 238 10.76 -18.41 -1.15
N LEU A 239 9.76 -19.16 -1.61
CA LEU A 239 8.49 -18.61 -2.07
C LEU A 239 7.74 -17.88 -0.95
N VAL A 240 7.72 -18.44 0.27
CA VAL A 240 7.11 -17.79 1.44
C VAL A 240 7.85 -16.51 1.80
N ALA A 241 9.19 -16.55 1.82
CA ALA A 241 10.01 -15.40 2.14
C ALA A 241 9.74 -14.23 1.19
N VAL A 242 9.77 -14.48 -0.12
CA VAL A 242 9.49 -13.46 -1.15
C VAL A 242 8.04 -13.00 -1.10
N GLY A 243 7.07 -13.92 -1.04
CA GLY A 243 5.64 -13.59 -0.95
C GLY A 243 5.28 -12.75 0.28
N SER A 244 6.08 -12.85 1.36
CA SER A 244 5.86 -12.08 2.57
C SER A 244 6.26 -10.59 2.44
N LEU A 245 7.05 -10.23 1.41
CA LEU A 245 7.40 -8.84 1.09
C LEU A 245 6.22 -8.07 0.46
N ASP A 246 5.28 -8.77 -0.19
CA ASP A 246 4.17 -8.17 -0.93
C ASP A 246 4.65 -7.29 -2.10
N LEU A 247 5.56 -7.83 -2.91
CA LEU A 247 6.05 -7.12 -4.08
C LEU A 247 4.95 -6.94 -5.15
N SER A 248 4.83 -5.73 -5.64
CA SER A 248 3.98 -5.39 -6.78
C SER A 248 4.85 -5.26 -8.02
N PRO A 249 4.60 -6.05 -9.08
CA PRO A 249 5.38 -5.94 -10.32
C PRO A 249 5.32 -4.53 -10.94
N TRP A 250 4.20 -3.85 -10.78
CA TRP A 250 3.99 -2.48 -11.30
C TRP A 250 4.76 -1.42 -10.50
N GLU A 251 5.07 -1.70 -9.24
CA GLU A 251 5.82 -0.79 -8.37
C GLU A 251 7.33 -1.07 -8.35
N VAL A 252 7.80 -2.15 -8.98
CA VAL A 252 9.25 -2.50 -9.04
C VAL A 252 9.97 -1.68 -10.11
N ALA A 253 9.31 -1.36 -11.21
CA ALA A 253 9.83 -0.56 -12.31
C ALA A 253 8.73 0.41 -12.79
N PRO A 254 8.44 1.46 -12.01
CA PRO A 254 7.41 2.43 -12.30
C PRO A 254 7.79 3.37 -13.45
#